data_42b8e983ba2dd33d0a697443750cc7d0
#
_entry.id   42b8e983ba2dd33d0a697443750cc7d0
#
_cell.length_a   1.000
_cell.length_b   1.000
_cell.length_c   1.000
_cell.angle_alpha   90.00
_cell.angle_beta   90.00
_cell.angle_gamma   90.00
#
_symmetry.space_group_name_H-M   'P 1'
#
loop_
_entity.id
_entity.type
_entity.pdbx_description
1 polymer ?
#
loop_
_entity_poly.entity_id
_entity_poly.type
_entity_poly.pdbx_seq_one_letter_code
_entity_poly.pdbx_strand_id
1 'polypeptide(L)'
;VPEHTSSIAHRLAALRLWFNETRDEADASRLASPPGGAAGALSLLLVAGIALSMTDAVGDASDWTHFARLLSRLGATEAAQSLAGWMREPVEGSNHRLIYWALNCQIWYLAVPLLWATAAARIPLSELGLGVGRLRAHLPAYAFLALLLLPLLLYVSAQPAFLRVYPYFDPLPGAPLWPDFWRLELLYFAQFAAVEFFFRGFLVQGLRSTFGYASIYVSLLPYCMIHFGKPLPEVLASLVAGLVLGHLSLASRSIWPGVVLHIFAAATMDLAVLWRKGLLG
;
A
#
# COMPACT_ATOMS: atom_id res chain seq x y z
N VAL A 1 -10.47 26.73 36.33
CA VAL A 1 -9.92 26.40 34.96
C VAL A 1 -8.53 25.74 35.02
N PRO A 2 -8.12 24.95 36.06
CA PRO A 2 -6.81 24.27 36.03
C PRO A 2 -6.86 22.78 35.61
N GLU A 3 -8.01 22.11 35.65
CA GLU A 3 -8.06 20.65 35.41
C GLU A 3 -7.92 20.20 33.95
N HIS A 4 -8.35 21.03 33.00
CA HIS A 4 -8.27 20.68 31.56
C HIS A 4 -6.84 20.75 30.99
N THR A 5 -6.00 21.63 31.50
CA THR A 5 -4.61 21.78 31.03
C THR A 5 -3.72 20.63 31.49
N SER A 6 -3.97 20.08 32.70
CA SER A 6 -3.25 18.90 33.20
C SER A 6 -3.56 17.64 32.38
N SER A 7 -4.78 17.47 31.92
CA SER A 7 -5.20 16.33 31.09
C SER A 7 -4.55 16.32 29.70
N ILE A 8 -4.44 17.47 29.03
CA ILE A 8 -3.81 17.59 27.69
C ILE A 8 -2.29 17.37 27.80
N ALA A 9 -1.62 17.98 28.79
CA ALA A 9 -0.21 17.78 29.04
C ALA A 9 0.13 16.32 29.31
N HIS A 10 -0.71 15.63 30.09
CA HIS A 10 -0.56 14.19 30.39
C HIS A 10 -0.69 13.33 29.13
N ARG A 11 -1.68 13.62 28.28
CA ARG A 11 -1.90 12.91 27.01
C ARG A 11 -0.74 13.12 26.02
N LEU A 12 -0.22 14.35 25.93
CA LEU A 12 0.94 14.66 25.10
C LEU A 12 2.21 13.97 25.60
N ALA A 13 2.41 13.92 26.92
CA ALA A 13 3.52 13.19 27.53
C ALA A 13 3.42 11.68 27.25
N ALA A 14 2.24 11.09 27.38
CA ALA A 14 2.00 9.68 27.07
C ALA A 14 2.25 9.36 25.58
N LEU A 15 1.81 10.24 24.67
CA LEU A 15 2.05 10.10 23.24
C LEU A 15 3.55 10.18 22.92
N ARG A 16 4.27 11.11 23.55
CA ARG A 16 5.71 11.26 23.38
C ARG A 16 6.47 10.04 23.91
N LEU A 17 6.06 9.49 25.06
CA LEU A 17 6.65 8.28 25.62
C LEU A 17 6.44 7.10 24.66
N TRP A 18 5.22 6.86 24.22
CA TRP A 18 4.92 5.80 23.27
C TRP A 18 5.73 5.92 21.95
N PHE A 19 5.86 7.14 21.43
CA PHE A 19 6.69 7.39 20.24
C PHE A 19 8.17 7.03 20.49
N ASN A 20 8.72 7.47 21.62
CA ASN A 20 10.09 7.19 21.98
C ASN A 20 10.34 5.70 22.23
N GLU A 21 9.45 5.00 22.93
CA GLU A 21 9.53 3.56 23.16
C GLU A 21 9.57 2.78 21.84
N THR A 22 8.69 3.11 20.89
CA THR A 22 8.69 2.46 19.59
C THR A 22 9.99 2.70 18.83
N ARG A 23 10.51 3.94 18.87
CA ARG A 23 11.77 4.30 18.23
C ARG A 23 12.94 3.54 18.89
N ASP A 24 13.02 3.59 20.20
CA ASP A 24 14.13 2.99 20.96
C ASP A 24 14.12 1.46 20.81
N GLU A 25 12.95 0.81 20.77
CA GLU A 25 12.81 -0.62 20.47
C GLU A 25 13.27 -0.94 19.03
N ALA A 26 12.91 -0.12 18.05
CA ALA A 26 13.35 -0.31 16.68
C ALA A 26 14.86 -0.12 16.53
N ASP A 27 15.44 0.88 17.21
CA ASP A 27 16.86 1.14 17.18
C ASP A 27 17.67 0.09 17.95
N ALA A 28 17.13 -0.44 19.05
CA ALA A 28 17.73 -1.56 19.78
C ALA A 28 17.83 -2.83 18.90
N SER A 29 16.92 -3.02 17.94
CA SER A 29 17.00 -4.16 17.01
C SER A 29 18.21 -4.11 16.07
N ARG A 30 18.86 -2.96 15.87
CA ARG A 30 20.11 -2.82 15.12
C ARG A 30 21.30 -3.46 15.83
N LEU A 31 21.25 -3.55 17.16
CA LEU A 31 22.30 -4.16 17.97
C LEU A 31 22.24 -5.70 17.94
N ALA A 32 21.10 -6.28 17.68
CA ALA A 32 20.94 -7.69 17.39
C ALA A 32 21.35 -7.90 15.93
N SER A 33 22.47 -8.59 15.69
CA SER A 33 23.03 -8.84 14.36
C SER A 33 21.95 -9.19 13.33
N PRO A 34 21.79 -8.39 12.27
CA PRO A 34 20.75 -8.64 11.28
C PRO A 34 20.99 -9.96 10.55
N PRO A 35 19.96 -10.71 10.20
CA PRO A 35 20.10 -11.86 9.30
C PRO A 35 20.84 -11.46 8.03
N GLY A 36 22.03 -12.06 7.78
CA GLY A 36 22.85 -11.72 6.60
C GLY A 36 23.64 -10.41 6.68
N GLY A 37 23.59 -9.66 7.78
CA GLY A 37 24.35 -8.42 7.95
C GLY A 37 24.02 -7.34 6.90
N ALA A 38 25.02 -6.51 6.55
CA ALA A 38 24.88 -5.48 5.51
C ALA A 38 24.54 -6.07 4.13
N ALA A 39 25.03 -7.27 3.80
CA ALA A 39 24.72 -7.95 2.53
C ALA A 39 23.23 -8.35 2.45
N GLY A 40 22.62 -8.76 3.57
CA GLY A 40 21.18 -9.04 3.64
C GLY A 40 20.34 -7.80 3.38
N ALA A 41 20.68 -6.67 3.97
CA ALA A 41 19.99 -5.39 3.73
C ALA A 41 20.15 -4.93 2.26
N LEU A 42 21.36 -5.04 1.70
CA LEU A 42 21.61 -4.69 0.31
C LEU A 42 20.79 -5.55 -0.65
N SER A 43 20.75 -6.88 -0.42
CA SER A 43 19.96 -7.79 -1.27
C SER A 43 18.46 -7.50 -1.18
N LEU A 44 17.95 -7.14 0.01
CA LEU A 44 16.55 -6.71 0.19
C LEU A 44 16.27 -5.43 -0.60
N LEU A 45 17.15 -4.44 -0.53
CA LEU A 45 17.02 -3.19 -1.29
C LEU A 45 17.10 -3.42 -2.80
N LEU A 46 17.94 -4.36 -3.27
CA LEU A 46 18.00 -4.74 -4.68
C LEU A 46 16.68 -5.37 -5.15
N VAL A 47 16.12 -6.30 -4.36
CA VAL A 47 14.81 -6.91 -4.67
C VAL A 47 13.72 -5.84 -4.68
N ALA A 48 13.74 -4.91 -3.72
CA ALA A 48 12.80 -3.79 -3.69
C ALA A 48 12.94 -2.89 -4.93
N GLY A 49 14.16 -2.56 -5.31
CA GLY A 49 14.45 -1.78 -6.51
C GLY A 49 13.95 -2.47 -7.79
N ILE A 50 14.18 -3.78 -7.93
CA ILE A 50 13.66 -4.58 -9.06
C ILE A 50 12.13 -4.55 -9.05
N ALA A 51 11.49 -4.81 -7.91
CA ALA A 51 10.03 -4.83 -7.80
C ALA A 51 9.40 -3.48 -8.18
N LEU A 52 9.95 -2.37 -7.69
CA LEU A 52 9.52 -1.02 -8.04
C LEU A 52 9.70 -0.73 -9.53
N SER A 53 10.89 -1.04 -10.08
CA SER A 53 11.18 -0.84 -11.50
C SER A 53 10.28 -1.67 -12.41
N MET A 54 9.99 -2.92 -12.02
CA MET A 54 9.11 -3.78 -12.81
C MET A 54 7.65 -3.36 -12.71
N THR A 55 7.21 -2.88 -11.55
CA THR A 55 5.84 -2.32 -11.41
C THR A 55 5.68 -1.08 -12.28
N ASP A 56 6.67 -0.21 -12.36
CA ASP A 56 6.66 0.96 -13.24
C ASP A 56 6.74 0.55 -14.73
N ALA A 57 7.72 -0.28 -15.09
CA ALA A 57 8.01 -0.59 -16.50
C ALA A 57 6.99 -1.51 -17.19
N VAL A 58 6.37 -2.44 -16.46
CA VAL A 58 5.45 -3.44 -17.04
C VAL A 58 4.12 -3.56 -16.29
N GLY A 59 4.02 -3.03 -15.08
CA GLY A 59 2.84 -3.11 -14.23
C GLY A 59 1.86 -1.94 -14.43
N ASP A 60 2.31 -0.83 -15.01
CA ASP A 60 1.42 0.28 -15.32
C ASP A 60 0.37 -0.15 -16.37
N ALA A 61 -0.87 0.23 -16.12
CA ALA A 61 -1.99 -0.12 -16.99
C ALA A 61 -1.91 0.51 -18.38
N SER A 62 -1.10 1.58 -18.56
CA SER A 62 -0.81 2.21 -19.86
C SER A 62 0.31 1.48 -20.60
N ASP A 63 1.23 0.83 -19.89
CA ASP A 63 2.46 0.26 -20.46
C ASP A 63 2.46 -1.27 -20.64
N TRP A 64 1.28 -1.91 -20.55
CA TRP A 64 1.12 -3.35 -20.81
C TRP A 64 1.79 -3.81 -22.13
N THR A 65 2.01 -2.91 -23.08
CA THR A 65 2.69 -3.20 -24.34
C THR A 65 4.16 -3.60 -24.14
N HIS A 66 4.80 -3.12 -23.07
CA HIS A 66 6.15 -3.54 -22.73
C HIS A 66 6.18 -5.02 -22.33
N PHE A 67 5.19 -5.45 -21.54
CA PHE A 67 5.06 -6.84 -21.15
C PHE A 67 4.70 -7.74 -22.33
N ALA A 68 3.77 -7.32 -23.20
CA ALA A 68 3.45 -8.06 -24.43
C ALA A 68 4.68 -8.21 -25.34
N ARG A 69 5.51 -7.17 -25.50
CA ARG A 69 6.78 -7.25 -26.25
C ARG A 69 7.78 -8.21 -25.60
N LEU A 70 7.88 -8.22 -24.28
CA LEU A 70 8.72 -9.16 -23.54
C LEU A 70 8.27 -10.61 -23.78
N LEU A 71 6.96 -10.90 -23.65
CA LEU A 71 6.39 -12.23 -23.95
C LEU A 71 6.74 -12.68 -25.37
N SER A 72 6.58 -11.80 -26.37
CA SER A 72 6.94 -12.12 -27.75
C SER A 72 8.42 -12.44 -27.93
N ARG A 73 9.31 -11.68 -27.27
CA ARG A 73 10.77 -11.92 -27.30
C ARG A 73 11.16 -13.25 -26.63
N LEU A 74 10.41 -13.69 -25.63
CA LEU A 74 10.59 -14.97 -24.97
C LEU A 74 9.95 -16.16 -25.72
N GLY A 75 9.39 -15.92 -26.91
CA GLY A 75 8.74 -16.95 -27.74
C GLY A 75 7.27 -17.18 -27.39
N ALA A 76 6.70 -16.50 -26.41
CA ALA A 76 5.29 -16.63 -25.99
C ALA A 76 4.38 -15.71 -26.82
N THR A 77 4.42 -15.80 -28.14
CA THR A 77 3.74 -14.88 -29.08
C THR A 77 2.21 -14.96 -28.94
N GLU A 78 1.65 -16.15 -28.77
CA GLU A 78 0.20 -16.32 -28.57
C GLU A 78 -0.29 -15.65 -27.29
N ALA A 79 0.45 -15.78 -26.19
CA ALA A 79 0.14 -15.10 -24.93
C ALA A 79 0.21 -13.57 -25.08
N ALA A 80 1.19 -13.07 -25.83
CA ALA A 80 1.31 -11.64 -26.12
C ALA A 80 0.12 -11.12 -26.96
N GLN A 81 -0.35 -11.89 -27.95
CA GLN A 81 -1.52 -11.54 -28.77
C GLN A 81 -2.81 -11.61 -27.96
N SER A 82 -2.98 -12.63 -27.13
CA SER A 82 -4.14 -12.76 -26.24
C SER A 82 -4.22 -11.61 -25.25
N LEU A 83 -3.09 -11.24 -24.61
CA LEU A 83 -3.02 -10.06 -23.75
C LEU A 83 -3.39 -8.79 -24.52
N ALA A 84 -2.88 -8.61 -25.72
CA ALA A 84 -3.17 -7.42 -26.53
C ALA A 84 -4.64 -7.34 -26.93
N GLY A 85 -5.28 -8.45 -27.27
CA GLY A 85 -6.72 -8.51 -27.55
C GLY A 85 -7.55 -8.15 -26.33
N TRP A 86 -7.21 -8.73 -25.17
CA TRP A 86 -7.91 -8.48 -23.91
C TRP A 86 -7.78 -7.00 -23.47
N MET A 87 -6.58 -6.43 -23.52
CA MET A 87 -6.33 -5.04 -23.10
C MET A 87 -6.95 -3.99 -24.04
N ARG A 88 -7.25 -4.36 -25.28
CA ARG A 88 -7.86 -3.49 -26.29
C ARG A 88 -9.35 -3.69 -26.46
N GLU A 89 -9.95 -4.55 -25.66
CA GLU A 89 -11.38 -4.79 -25.71
C GLU A 89 -12.13 -3.45 -25.53
N PRO A 90 -13.06 -3.08 -26.45
CA PRO A 90 -13.58 -1.71 -26.50
C PRO A 90 -14.50 -1.35 -25.33
N VAL A 91 -15.21 -2.31 -24.77
CA VAL A 91 -16.20 -2.08 -23.69
C VAL A 91 -15.57 -2.21 -22.32
N GLU A 92 -14.81 -3.28 -22.07
CA GLU A 92 -14.29 -3.62 -20.76
C GLU A 92 -12.80 -3.26 -20.57
N GLY A 93 -12.16 -2.68 -21.58
CA GLY A 93 -10.71 -2.48 -21.59
C GLY A 93 -10.17 -1.64 -20.44
N SER A 94 -10.96 -0.69 -19.89
CA SER A 94 -10.56 0.06 -18.68
C SER A 94 -10.54 -0.81 -17.44
N ASN A 95 -11.53 -1.69 -17.27
CA ASN A 95 -11.59 -2.64 -16.17
C ASN A 95 -10.50 -3.72 -16.31
N HIS A 96 -10.20 -4.17 -17.54
CA HIS A 96 -9.08 -5.06 -17.82
C HIS A 96 -7.74 -4.45 -17.43
N ARG A 97 -7.56 -3.14 -17.62
CA ARG A 97 -6.35 -2.42 -17.16
C ARG A 97 -6.26 -2.40 -15.63
N LEU A 98 -7.37 -2.19 -14.93
CA LEU A 98 -7.41 -2.28 -13.48
C LEU A 98 -6.99 -3.68 -13.00
N ILE A 99 -7.55 -4.74 -13.61
CA ILE A 99 -7.19 -6.13 -13.28
C ILE A 99 -5.69 -6.37 -13.53
N TYR A 100 -5.20 -5.96 -14.70
CA TYR A 100 -3.79 -6.11 -15.06
C TYR A 100 -2.86 -5.43 -14.04
N TRP A 101 -3.14 -4.16 -13.71
CA TRP A 101 -2.36 -3.41 -12.72
C TRP A 101 -2.41 -4.04 -11.33
N ALA A 102 -3.59 -4.43 -10.86
CA ALA A 102 -3.74 -5.04 -9.55
C ALA A 102 -2.99 -6.38 -9.44
N LEU A 103 -3.03 -7.21 -10.51
CA LEU A 103 -2.27 -8.46 -10.57
C LEU A 103 -0.75 -8.22 -10.59
N ASN A 104 -0.27 -7.21 -11.31
CA ASN A 104 1.14 -6.83 -11.28
C ASN A 104 1.58 -6.37 -9.89
N CYS A 105 0.75 -5.61 -9.17
CA CYS A 105 1.04 -5.28 -7.77
C CYS A 105 1.15 -6.54 -6.89
N GLN A 106 0.29 -7.56 -7.08
CA GLN A 106 0.41 -8.82 -6.35
C GLN A 106 1.72 -9.55 -6.68
N ILE A 107 2.15 -9.54 -7.92
CA ILE A 107 3.40 -10.19 -8.33
C ILE A 107 4.60 -9.46 -7.72
N TRP A 108 4.72 -8.15 -7.98
CA TRP A 108 5.94 -7.40 -7.69
C TRP A 108 6.02 -6.89 -6.25
N TYR A 109 4.91 -6.54 -5.62
CA TYR A 109 4.92 -6.06 -4.24
C TYR A 109 4.66 -7.15 -3.20
N LEU A 110 4.11 -8.32 -3.60
CA LEU A 110 3.88 -9.40 -2.66
C LEU A 110 4.68 -10.66 -3.02
N ALA A 111 4.40 -11.28 -4.18
CA ALA A 111 4.93 -12.61 -4.48
C ALA A 111 6.46 -12.63 -4.58
N VAL A 112 7.07 -11.73 -5.35
CA VAL A 112 8.53 -11.68 -5.54
C VAL A 112 9.27 -11.40 -4.23
N PRO A 113 8.95 -10.33 -3.45
CA PRO A 113 9.61 -10.09 -2.16
C PRO A 113 9.36 -11.20 -1.14
N LEU A 114 8.16 -11.79 -1.12
CA LEU A 114 7.82 -12.88 -0.20
C LEU A 114 8.61 -14.14 -0.50
N LEU A 115 8.69 -14.53 -1.78
CA LEU A 115 9.50 -15.67 -2.21
C LEU A 115 10.97 -15.46 -1.90
N TRP A 116 11.52 -14.28 -2.17
CA TRP A 116 12.89 -13.97 -1.81
C TRP A 116 13.10 -14.04 -0.30
N ALA A 117 12.23 -13.41 0.49
CA ALA A 117 12.34 -13.38 1.94
C ALA A 117 12.30 -14.78 2.57
N THR A 118 11.41 -15.66 2.08
CA THR A 118 11.23 -17.01 2.63
C THR A 118 12.24 -18.00 2.08
N ALA A 119 12.43 -18.07 0.76
CA ALA A 119 13.24 -19.08 0.12
C ALA A 119 14.75 -18.74 0.12
N ALA A 120 15.12 -17.49 -0.15
CA ALA A 120 16.51 -17.06 -0.24
C ALA A 120 17.05 -16.54 1.10
N ALA A 121 16.36 -15.61 1.74
CA ALA A 121 16.83 -14.96 2.97
C ALA A 121 16.39 -15.70 4.24
N ARG A 122 15.41 -16.60 4.15
CA ARG A 122 14.87 -17.40 5.27
C ARG A 122 14.40 -16.54 6.44
N ILE A 123 13.80 -15.38 6.14
CA ILE A 123 13.24 -14.47 7.14
C ILE A 123 11.89 -15.03 7.59
N PRO A 124 11.64 -15.18 8.90
CA PRO A 124 10.33 -15.59 9.40
C PRO A 124 9.24 -14.57 9.02
N LEU A 125 8.08 -15.04 8.60
CA LEU A 125 6.96 -14.18 8.20
C LEU A 125 6.50 -13.23 9.31
N SER A 126 6.62 -13.63 10.57
CA SER A 126 6.35 -12.78 11.73
C SER A 126 7.26 -11.56 11.80
N GLU A 127 8.52 -11.67 11.35
CA GLU A 127 9.45 -10.55 11.30
C GLU A 127 9.12 -9.54 10.18
N LEU A 128 8.32 -9.97 9.19
CA LEU A 128 7.80 -9.11 8.13
C LEU A 128 6.40 -8.55 8.45
N GLY A 129 5.96 -8.64 9.71
CA GLY A 129 4.68 -8.08 10.14
C GLY A 129 3.44 -8.83 9.63
N LEU A 130 3.58 -10.04 9.07
CA LEU A 130 2.45 -10.87 8.63
C LEU A 130 1.72 -11.57 9.78
N GLY A 131 2.31 -11.55 10.98
CA GLY A 131 1.66 -11.99 12.21
C GLY A 131 0.70 -10.92 12.77
N VAL A 132 -0.06 -11.33 13.80
CA VAL A 132 -0.98 -10.42 14.50
C VAL A 132 -0.24 -9.43 15.43
N GLY A 133 1.02 -9.73 15.79
CA GLY A 133 1.85 -8.88 16.62
C GLY A 133 1.14 -8.36 17.88
N ARG A 134 1.30 -7.06 18.14
CA ARG A 134 0.64 -6.33 19.24
C ARG A 134 -0.62 -5.60 18.77
N LEU A 135 -1.34 -6.16 17.79
CA LEU A 135 -2.49 -5.56 17.12
C LEU A 135 -3.50 -4.95 18.10
N ARG A 136 -3.94 -5.71 19.12
CA ARG A 136 -5.00 -5.27 20.04
C ARG A 136 -4.63 -3.99 20.79
N ALA A 137 -3.38 -3.79 21.15
CA ALA A 137 -2.90 -2.59 21.86
C ALA A 137 -2.96 -1.33 20.96
N HIS A 138 -2.84 -1.51 19.64
CA HIS A 138 -2.75 -0.39 18.69
C HIS A 138 -4.04 -0.14 17.89
N LEU A 139 -5.06 -1.02 17.99
CA LEU A 139 -6.37 -0.81 17.34
C LEU A 139 -6.98 0.57 17.60
N PRO A 140 -6.94 1.15 18.83
CA PRO A 140 -7.50 2.48 19.08
C PRO A 140 -6.82 3.57 18.23
N ALA A 141 -5.51 3.48 17.98
CA ALA A 141 -4.79 4.45 17.14
C ALA A 141 -5.23 4.37 15.68
N TYR A 142 -5.41 3.15 15.14
CA TYR A 142 -5.92 2.96 13.77
C TYR A 142 -7.38 3.40 13.63
N ALA A 143 -8.23 3.11 14.64
CA ALA A 143 -9.61 3.57 14.67
C ALA A 143 -9.69 5.11 14.71
N PHE A 144 -8.84 5.75 15.50
CA PHE A 144 -8.73 7.21 15.53
C PHE A 144 -8.32 7.79 14.18
N LEU A 145 -7.35 7.16 13.48
CA LEU A 145 -6.95 7.57 12.13
C LEU A 145 -8.10 7.41 11.14
N ALA A 146 -8.85 6.30 11.19
CA ALA A 146 -10.01 6.11 10.32
C ALA A 146 -11.07 7.21 10.53
N LEU A 147 -11.37 7.56 11.81
CA LEU A 147 -12.29 8.64 12.16
C LEU A 147 -11.79 10.02 11.67
N LEU A 148 -10.48 10.27 11.73
CA LEU A 148 -9.87 11.50 11.24
C LEU A 148 -9.89 11.57 9.71
N LEU A 149 -9.65 10.45 9.03
CA LEU A 149 -9.63 10.37 7.57
C LEU A 149 -11.02 10.51 6.95
N LEU A 150 -12.06 9.99 7.60
CA LEU A 150 -13.41 9.96 7.04
C LEU A 150 -13.91 11.34 6.56
N PRO A 151 -13.94 12.42 7.38
CA PRO A 151 -14.38 13.73 6.91
C PRO A 151 -13.47 14.30 5.81
N LEU A 152 -12.17 14.02 5.87
CA LEU A 152 -11.24 14.45 4.83
C LEU A 152 -11.54 13.77 3.49
N LEU A 153 -11.74 12.45 3.49
CA LEU A 153 -12.09 11.68 2.30
C LEU A 153 -13.42 12.15 1.69
N LEU A 154 -14.43 12.37 2.53
CA LEU A 154 -15.71 12.91 2.08
C LEU A 154 -15.58 14.32 1.49
N TYR A 155 -14.71 15.15 2.04
CA TYR A 155 -14.43 16.47 1.49
C TYR A 155 -13.71 16.40 0.14
N VAL A 156 -12.60 15.65 0.05
CA VAL A 156 -11.80 15.60 -1.20
C VAL A 156 -12.52 14.83 -2.31
N SER A 157 -13.40 13.87 -1.99
CA SER A 157 -14.22 13.16 -2.99
C SER A 157 -15.14 14.09 -3.80
N ALA A 158 -15.41 15.31 -3.30
CA ALA A 158 -16.18 16.32 -4.01
C ALA A 158 -15.34 17.15 -5.00
N GLN A 159 -14.02 17.06 -4.91
CA GLN A 159 -13.14 17.90 -5.72
C GLN A 159 -13.02 17.38 -7.15
N PRO A 160 -13.00 18.28 -8.17
CA PRO A 160 -12.94 17.87 -9.57
C PRO A 160 -11.74 16.97 -9.92
N ALA A 161 -10.61 17.13 -9.23
CA ALA A 161 -9.43 16.30 -9.43
C ALA A 161 -9.69 14.84 -9.04
N PHE A 162 -10.41 14.61 -7.93
CA PHE A 162 -10.76 13.26 -7.47
C PHE A 162 -11.90 12.65 -8.27
N LEU A 163 -12.90 13.42 -8.64
CA LEU A 163 -14.00 12.95 -9.50
C LEU A 163 -13.52 12.45 -10.87
N ARG A 164 -12.35 12.90 -11.36
CA ARG A 164 -11.75 12.41 -12.61
C ARG A 164 -11.00 11.09 -12.44
N VAL A 165 -10.48 10.80 -11.26
CA VAL A 165 -9.63 9.63 -11.00
C VAL A 165 -10.45 8.47 -10.43
N TYR A 166 -11.46 8.78 -9.62
CA TYR A 166 -12.26 7.79 -8.90
C TYR A 166 -13.71 7.70 -9.44
N PRO A 167 -14.38 6.54 -9.31
CA PRO A 167 -13.82 5.28 -8.80
C PRO A 167 -12.78 4.71 -9.77
N TYR A 168 -11.91 3.84 -9.27
CA TYR A 168 -10.99 3.09 -10.14
C TYR A 168 -11.73 2.08 -11.03
N PHE A 169 -12.85 1.56 -10.57
CA PHE A 169 -13.80 0.82 -11.39
C PHE A 169 -14.47 1.75 -12.40
N ASP A 170 -14.50 1.34 -13.65
CA ASP A 170 -15.18 2.07 -14.72
C ASP A 170 -16.57 1.45 -14.98
N PRO A 171 -17.66 2.08 -14.51
CA PRO A 171 -19.00 1.57 -14.75
C PRO A 171 -19.33 1.50 -16.23
N LEU A 172 -19.70 0.32 -16.73
CA LEU A 172 -20.04 0.13 -18.13
C LEU A 172 -21.37 0.81 -18.45
N PRO A 173 -21.46 1.57 -19.56
CA PRO A 173 -22.68 2.26 -19.95
C PRO A 173 -23.85 1.28 -20.12
N GLY A 174 -24.95 1.52 -19.40
CA GLY A 174 -26.17 0.70 -19.48
C GLY A 174 -26.10 -0.65 -18.76
N ALA A 175 -24.95 -1.04 -18.18
CA ALA A 175 -24.85 -2.24 -17.38
C ALA A 175 -25.19 -1.93 -15.90
N PRO A 176 -25.74 -2.92 -15.16
CA PRO A 176 -25.93 -2.76 -13.74
C PRO A 176 -24.58 -2.68 -13.02
N LEU A 177 -24.47 -1.79 -12.01
CA LEU A 177 -23.26 -1.63 -11.21
C LEU A 177 -22.89 -2.92 -10.46
N TRP A 178 -23.89 -3.67 -10.01
CA TRP A 178 -23.75 -4.91 -9.23
C TRP A 178 -23.95 -6.15 -10.12
N PRO A 179 -23.19 -7.24 -9.95
CA PRO A 179 -22.18 -7.49 -8.89
C PRO A 179 -20.73 -7.10 -9.30
N ASP A 180 -20.51 -6.60 -10.52
CA ASP A 180 -19.16 -6.44 -11.10
C ASP A 180 -18.32 -5.42 -10.31
N PHE A 181 -18.94 -4.37 -9.77
CA PHE A 181 -18.29 -3.46 -8.84
C PHE A 181 -17.56 -4.21 -7.74
N TRP A 182 -18.23 -5.09 -6.98
CA TRP A 182 -17.61 -5.80 -5.88
C TRP A 182 -16.52 -6.78 -6.32
N ARG A 183 -16.64 -7.37 -7.49
CA ARG A 183 -15.60 -8.27 -8.01
C ARG A 183 -14.30 -7.53 -8.28
N LEU A 184 -14.38 -6.36 -8.88
CA LEU A 184 -13.22 -5.52 -9.17
C LEU A 184 -12.69 -4.81 -7.93
N GLU A 185 -13.58 -4.35 -7.03
CA GLU A 185 -13.19 -3.78 -5.74
C GLU A 185 -12.44 -4.77 -4.85
N LEU A 186 -12.87 -6.03 -4.78
CA LEU A 186 -12.13 -7.04 -4.02
C LEU A 186 -10.71 -7.26 -4.55
N LEU A 187 -10.52 -7.24 -5.87
CA LEU A 187 -9.20 -7.31 -6.47
C LEU A 187 -8.38 -6.04 -6.17
N TYR A 188 -9.01 -4.88 -6.25
CA TYR A 188 -8.42 -3.60 -5.88
C TYR A 188 -8.04 -3.56 -4.39
N PHE A 189 -8.88 -4.08 -3.50
CA PHE A 189 -8.57 -4.19 -2.08
C PHE A 189 -7.42 -5.16 -1.80
N ALA A 190 -7.34 -6.27 -2.52
CA ALA A 190 -6.23 -7.21 -2.42
C ALA A 190 -4.88 -6.54 -2.75
N GLN A 191 -4.86 -5.58 -3.67
CA GLN A 191 -3.67 -4.81 -4.00
C GLN A 191 -3.12 -4.04 -2.77
N PHE A 192 -3.97 -3.54 -1.85
CA PHE A 192 -3.50 -2.88 -0.65
C PHE A 192 -2.78 -3.82 0.32
N ALA A 193 -3.14 -5.11 0.35
CA ALA A 193 -2.37 -6.09 1.11
C ALA A 193 -0.94 -6.23 0.54
N ALA A 194 -0.79 -6.22 -0.78
CA ALA A 194 0.52 -6.23 -1.43
C ALA A 194 1.33 -4.95 -1.14
N VAL A 195 0.70 -3.78 -1.24
CA VAL A 195 1.34 -2.50 -0.93
C VAL A 195 1.78 -2.42 0.54
N GLU A 196 0.90 -2.75 1.48
CA GLU A 196 1.26 -2.73 2.90
C GLU A 196 2.33 -3.77 3.24
N PHE A 197 2.27 -4.96 2.64
CA PHE A 197 3.35 -5.92 2.78
C PHE A 197 4.67 -5.37 2.26
N PHE A 198 4.70 -4.78 1.07
CA PHE A 198 5.93 -4.27 0.48
C PHE A 198 6.54 -3.14 1.32
N PHE A 199 5.74 -2.12 1.62
CA PHE A 199 6.27 -0.92 2.29
C PHE A 199 6.42 -1.10 3.79
N ARG A 200 5.47 -1.69 4.50
CA ARG A 200 5.49 -1.84 5.97
C ARG A 200 6.09 -3.16 6.42
N GLY A 201 5.85 -4.24 5.68
CA GLY A 201 6.42 -5.54 5.96
C GLY A 201 7.85 -5.66 5.45
N PHE A 202 8.02 -5.66 4.14
CA PHE A 202 9.29 -5.95 3.51
C PHE A 202 10.34 -4.85 3.73
N LEU A 203 9.99 -3.57 3.49
CA LEU A 203 10.93 -2.46 3.67
C LEU A 203 11.06 -2.04 5.14
N VAL A 204 9.96 -1.65 5.83
CA VAL A 204 10.08 -1.14 7.21
C VAL A 204 10.50 -2.24 8.17
N GLN A 205 9.75 -3.34 8.26
CA GLN A 205 10.06 -4.41 9.21
C GLN A 205 11.33 -5.18 8.79
N GLY A 206 11.49 -5.51 7.51
CA GLY A 206 12.64 -6.25 7.00
C GLY A 206 13.96 -5.51 7.15
N LEU A 207 13.98 -4.18 7.04
CA LEU A 207 15.18 -3.35 7.21
C LEU A 207 15.40 -2.87 8.65
N ARG A 208 14.46 -3.16 9.58
CA ARG A 208 14.54 -2.70 10.97
C ARG A 208 15.84 -3.10 11.66
N SER A 209 16.31 -4.34 11.45
CA SER A 209 17.56 -4.81 12.05
C SER A 209 18.81 -4.09 11.54
N THR A 210 18.73 -3.44 10.37
CA THR A 210 19.85 -2.67 9.80
C THR A 210 19.74 -1.19 10.09
N PHE A 211 18.55 -0.61 9.88
CA PHE A 211 18.34 0.84 9.96
C PHE A 211 17.58 1.29 11.20
N GLY A 212 17.08 0.34 12.03
CA GLY A 212 16.27 0.70 13.18
C GLY A 212 15.02 1.46 12.77
N TYR A 213 14.72 2.53 13.49
CA TYR A 213 13.60 3.42 13.20
C TYR A 213 13.74 4.13 11.84
N ALA A 214 14.98 4.35 11.36
CA ALA A 214 15.22 4.99 10.08
C ALA A 214 14.74 4.14 8.87
N SER A 215 14.39 2.87 9.04
CA SER A 215 13.74 2.04 8.02
C SER A 215 12.45 2.67 7.49
N ILE A 216 11.74 3.47 8.31
CA ILE A 216 10.57 4.24 7.88
C ILE A 216 10.93 5.23 6.79
N TYR A 217 12.03 5.97 6.95
CA TYR A 217 12.46 6.98 5.97
C TYR A 217 12.96 6.35 4.68
N VAL A 218 13.59 5.17 4.75
CA VAL A 218 13.98 4.39 3.56
C VAL A 218 12.73 3.98 2.76
N SER A 219 11.68 3.54 3.44
CA SER A 219 10.41 3.15 2.81
C SER A 219 9.58 4.34 2.32
N LEU A 220 9.68 5.50 3.00
CA LEU A 220 8.88 6.69 2.73
C LEU A 220 9.06 7.23 1.31
N LEU A 221 10.30 7.29 0.83
CA LEU A 221 10.61 7.84 -0.48
C LEU A 221 9.91 7.07 -1.60
N PRO A 222 10.15 5.75 -1.77
CA PRO A 222 9.48 5.00 -2.82
C PRO A 222 7.95 4.92 -2.60
N TYR A 223 7.47 4.94 -1.36
CA TYR A 223 6.04 5.01 -1.07
C TYR A 223 5.39 6.31 -1.58
N CYS A 224 6.07 7.44 -1.42
CA CYS A 224 5.60 8.70 -2.00
C CYS A 224 5.64 8.65 -3.54
N MET A 225 6.70 8.06 -4.12
CA MET A 225 6.88 8.00 -5.57
C MET A 225 5.77 7.21 -6.28
N ILE A 226 5.26 6.13 -5.69
CA ILE A 226 4.13 5.40 -6.30
C ILE A 226 2.80 6.17 -6.30
N HIS A 227 2.75 7.34 -5.66
CA HIS A 227 1.60 8.25 -5.70
C HIS A 227 1.76 9.36 -6.73
N PHE A 228 2.89 9.42 -7.47
CA PHE A 228 3.07 10.41 -8.53
C PHE A 228 2.02 10.18 -9.64
N GLY A 229 1.53 11.30 -10.21
CA GLY A 229 0.42 11.25 -11.17
C GLY A 229 -0.98 11.31 -10.54
N LYS A 230 -1.12 11.11 -9.21
CA LYS A 230 -2.36 11.31 -8.48
C LYS A 230 -2.61 12.78 -8.12
N PRO A 231 -3.83 13.16 -7.68
CA PRO A 231 -4.08 14.53 -7.21
C PRO A 231 -3.10 14.98 -6.14
N LEU A 232 -2.58 16.22 -6.25
CA LEU A 232 -1.55 16.73 -5.35
C LEU A 232 -1.85 16.54 -3.84
N PRO A 233 -3.09 16.74 -3.35
CA PRO A 233 -3.39 16.47 -1.94
C PRO A 233 -3.14 15.01 -1.54
N GLU A 234 -3.37 14.06 -2.43
CA GLU A 234 -3.11 12.63 -2.19
C GLU A 234 -1.60 12.33 -2.16
N VAL A 235 -0.83 12.92 -3.08
CA VAL A 235 0.63 12.81 -3.08
C VAL A 235 1.22 13.35 -1.77
N LEU A 236 0.78 14.52 -1.31
CA LEU A 236 1.24 15.10 -0.05
C LEU A 236 0.78 14.29 1.17
N ALA A 237 -0.46 13.77 1.14
CA ALA A 237 -0.97 12.91 2.20
C ALA A 237 -0.20 11.60 2.32
N SER A 238 0.37 11.09 1.22
CA SER A 238 1.18 9.87 1.23
C SER A 238 2.46 10.02 2.07
N LEU A 239 3.05 11.22 2.16
CA LEU A 239 4.18 11.49 3.05
C LEU A 239 3.78 11.31 4.52
N VAL A 240 2.65 11.89 4.91
CA VAL A 240 2.14 11.77 6.28
C VAL A 240 1.73 10.32 6.58
N ALA A 241 1.00 9.69 5.66
CA ALA A 241 0.59 8.30 5.79
C ALA A 241 1.80 7.35 5.87
N GLY A 242 2.84 7.59 5.06
CA GLY A 242 4.07 6.81 5.08
C GLY A 242 4.76 6.83 6.45
N LEU A 243 4.87 8.01 7.07
CA LEU A 243 5.44 8.17 8.40
C LEU A 243 4.57 7.53 9.49
N VAL A 244 3.27 7.83 9.49
CA VAL A 244 2.33 7.36 10.52
C VAL A 244 2.15 5.84 10.46
N LEU A 245 1.87 5.29 9.27
CA LEU A 245 1.70 3.84 9.10
C LEU A 245 3.02 3.07 9.31
N GLY A 246 4.16 3.66 8.92
CA GLY A 246 5.48 3.11 9.21
C GLY A 246 5.72 2.99 10.71
N HIS A 247 5.45 4.06 11.47
CA HIS A 247 5.55 4.05 12.93
C HIS A 247 4.59 3.02 13.57
N LEU A 248 3.33 3.03 13.17
CA LEU A 248 2.32 2.10 13.68
C LEU A 248 2.64 0.64 13.34
N SER A 249 3.22 0.38 12.17
CA SER A 249 3.69 -0.96 11.80
C SER A 249 4.82 -1.43 12.73
N LEU A 250 5.81 -0.57 13.02
CA LEU A 250 6.88 -0.90 13.99
C LEU A 250 6.29 -1.14 15.38
N ALA A 251 5.39 -0.28 15.86
CA ALA A 251 4.76 -0.39 17.17
C ALA A 251 3.91 -1.66 17.30
N SER A 252 3.06 -1.95 16.32
CA SER A 252 2.15 -3.10 16.35
C SER A 252 2.80 -4.42 15.97
N ARG A 253 3.93 -4.39 15.26
CA ARG A 253 4.55 -5.57 14.64
C ARG A 253 3.62 -6.31 13.68
N SER A 254 2.72 -5.55 13.03
CA SER A 254 1.71 -6.09 12.11
C SER A 254 1.39 -5.09 11.00
N ILE A 255 1.19 -5.60 9.78
CA ILE A 255 0.75 -4.81 8.63
C ILE A 255 -0.79 -4.76 8.50
N TRP A 256 -1.50 -5.72 9.12
CA TRP A 256 -2.92 -5.92 8.88
C TRP A 256 -3.81 -4.72 9.20
N PRO A 257 -3.57 -3.95 10.28
CA PRO A 257 -4.38 -2.74 10.52
C PRO A 257 -4.16 -1.67 9.46
N GLY A 258 -2.94 -1.57 8.90
CA GLY A 258 -2.64 -0.70 7.76
C GLY A 258 -3.43 -1.11 6.51
N VAL A 259 -3.49 -2.41 6.22
CA VAL A 259 -4.30 -2.97 5.12
C VAL A 259 -5.76 -2.57 5.28
N VAL A 260 -6.33 -2.78 6.48
CA VAL A 260 -7.74 -2.42 6.76
C VAL A 260 -7.97 -0.92 6.60
N LEU A 261 -7.06 -0.08 7.08
CA LEU A 261 -7.18 1.38 6.97
C LEU A 261 -7.08 1.83 5.50
N HIS A 262 -6.22 1.23 4.69
CA HIS A 262 -6.15 1.49 3.25
C HIS A 262 -7.42 1.09 2.52
N ILE A 263 -7.93 -0.12 2.77
CA ILE A 263 -9.20 -0.58 2.19
C ILE A 263 -10.34 0.35 2.61
N PHE A 264 -10.39 0.77 3.88
CA PHE A 264 -11.38 1.74 4.36
C PHE A 264 -11.30 3.06 3.59
N ALA A 265 -10.10 3.58 3.38
CA ALA A 265 -9.91 4.84 2.65
C ALA A 265 -10.34 4.72 1.18
N ALA A 266 -9.94 3.65 0.49
CA ALA A 266 -10.28 3.39 -0.90
C ALA A 266 -11.79 3.18 -1.09
N ALA A 267 -12.40 2.30 -0.31
CA ALA A 267 -13.84 2.04 -0.36
C ALA A 267 -14.66 3.30 -0.07
N THR A 268 -14.24 4.11 0.91
CA THR A 268 -14.91 5.38 1.21
C THR A 268 -14.82 6.34 0.03
N MET A 269 -13.65 6.44 -0.62
CA MET A 269 -13.46 7.32 -1.76
C MET A 269 -14.32 6.88 -2.95
N ASP A 270 -14.27 5.60 -3.32
CA ASP A 270 -14.99 5.08 -4.49
C ASP A 270 -16.51 5.16 -4.29
N LEU A 271 -17.02 4.76 -3.13
CA LEU A 271 -18.44 4.88 -2.81
C LEU A 271 -18.90 6.33 -2.75
N ALA A 272 -18.12 7.25 -2.17
CA ALA A 272 -18.46 8.66 -2.13
C ALA A 272 -18.51 9.28 -3.52
N VAL A 273 -17.58 8.92 -4.41
CA VAL A 273 -17.56 9.40 -5.79
C VAL A 273 -18.70 8.80 -6.62
N LEU A 274 -18.98 7.50 -6.48
CA LEU A 274 -20.15 6.87 -7.11
C LEU A 274 -21.44 7.54 -6.71
N TRP A 275 -21.63 7.83 -5.41
CA TRP A 275 -22.79 8.56 -4.92
C TRP A 275 -22.90 9.96 -5.54
N ARG A 276 -21.80 10.71 -5.62
CA ARG A 276 -21.77 12.05 -6.22
C ARG A 276 -22.04 12.06 -7.73
N LYS A 277 -21.65 10.98 -8.42
CA LYS A 277 -21.93 10.79 -9.84
C LYS A 277 -23.36 10.26 -10.11
N GLY A 278 -24.15 9.98 -9.07
CA GLY A 278 -25.50 9.44 -9.19
C GLY A 278 -25.54 8.00 -9.69
N LEU A 279 -24.49 7.22 -9.46
CA LEU A 279 -24.33 5.85 -9.97
C LEU A 279 -24.73 4.77 -8.95
N LEU A 280 -25.07 5.13 -7.71
CA LEU A 280 -25.48 4.15 -6.69
C LEU A 280 -26.99 3.79 -6.73
N GLY A 281 -27.80 4.39 -7.61
CA GLY A 281 -29.23 4.14 -7.77
C GLY A 281 -30.07 5.36 -7.52
#